data_930299a973053461b503b832478f6dc2
#
_entry.id   930299a973053461b503b832478f6dc2
#
_cell.length_a   1.000
_cell.length_b   1.000
_cell.length_c   1.000
_cell.angle_alpha   90.00
_cell.angle_beta   90.00
_cell.angle_gamma   90.00
#
_symmetry.space_group_name_H-M   'P 1'
#
loop_
_entity.id
_entity.type
_entity.pdbx_description
1 polymer ?
#
loop_
_entity_poly.entity_id
_entity_poly.type
_entity_poly.pdbx_seq_one_letter_code
_entity_poly.pdbx_strand_id
1 'polypeptide(L)'
;LLENLPADSLPVVQTDLQHHARGCYTAHSEVKRLNRQCEHSLVQAERWSTIGTVLQHLPDGGESIRQAWETVLFNQFHDILAGTSIEAAYQDVRNAYGSVLLTTDKIRNRVIQEIAKRIDTTGEGRSIVVFNPLPWRITSPVRVPSSIKRFLGRFLGVVDDSGKEIPSQDIVGQQVGNRDLLFLADVPGLGYRTYRGIPLTGTARKQEGKQMLHVESGLLENDYWRIRVDGQSGEVVS
;
A
#
# COMPACT_ATOMS: atom_id res chain seq x y z
N LEU A 1 23.67 -26.03 30.12
CA LEU A 1 22.95 -27.33 30.13
C LEU A 1 23.07 -28.04 28.78
N LEU A 2 22.97 -27.32 27.63
CA LEU A 2 23.07 -27.90 26.28
C LEU A 2 24.52 -28.25 25.89
N GLU A 3 25.51 -27.58 26.45
CA GLU A 3 26.94 -27.79 26.17
C GLU A 3 27.46 -29.18 26.58
N ASN A 4 26.71 -29.87 27.46
CA ASN A 4 27.09 -31.18 27.96
C ASN A 4 26.32 -32.36 27.31
N LEU A 5 25.51 -32.08 26.30
CA LEU A 5 24.80 -33.11 25.56
C LEU A 5 25.56 -33.49 24.31
N PRO A 6 25.77 -34.79 24.02
CA PRO A 6 26.36 -35.19 22.75
C PRO A 6 25.47 -34.66 21.60
N ALA A 7 26.08 -33.97 20.64
CA ALA A 7 25.34 -33.39 19.51
C ALA A 7 24.51 -34.44 18.76
N ASP A 8 25.02 -35.66 18.66
CA ASP A 8 24.37 -36.78 17.98
C ASP A 8 23.16 -37.36 18.74
N SER A 9 22.98 -36.96 20.02
CA SER A 9 21.85 -37.43 20.86
C SER A 9 20.60 -36.54 20.77
N LEU A 10 20.72 -35.37 20.09
CA LEU A 10 19.62 -34.43 19.97
C LEU A 10 18.75 -34.82 18.74
N PRO A 11 17.42 -34.92 18.91
CA PRO A 11 16.55 -35.16 17.75
C PRO A 11 16.57 -33.99 16.80
N VAL A 12 16.80 -34.27 15.52
CA VAL A 12 16.70 -33.28 14.46
C VAL A 12 15.28 -33.30 13.88
N VAL A 13 14.52 -32.22 14.09
CA VAL A 13 13.17 -32.06 13.56
C VAL A 13 13.23 -31.20 12.32
N GLN A 14 12.85 -31.75 11.16
CA GLN A 14 12.82 -31.06 9.86
C GLN A 14 11.39 -30.93 9.30
N THR A 15 10.40 -30.90 10.19
CA THR A 15 9.00 -30.77 9.84
C THR A 15 8.41 -29.48 10.37
N ASP A 16 7.23 -29.10 9.83
CA ASP A 16 6.45 -28.00 10.37
C ASP A 16 6.06 -28.27 11.83
N LEU A 17 6.49 -27.38 12.73
CA LEU A 17 6.21 -27.48 14.16
C LEU A 17 4.78 -27.07 14.53
N GLN A 18 4.04 -26.44 13.61
CA GLN A 18 2.65 -26.00 13.80
C GLN A 18 1.58 -27.01 13.37
N HIS A 19 1.93 -28.27 13.27
CA HIS A 19 1.03 -29.36 12.81
C HIS A 19 -0.28 -29.45 13.58
N HIS A 20 -0.33 -29.03 14.86
CA HIS A 20 -1.51 -29.08 15.73
C HIS A 20 -2.45 -27.88 15.61
N ALA A 21 -2.02 -26.78 14.97
CA ALA A 21 -2.76 -25.51 14.91
C ALA A 21 -2.77 -24.85 13.52
N ARG A 22 -2.83 -25.65 12.47
CA ARG A 22 -2.69 -25.19 11.06
C ARG A 22 -3.68 -24.11 10.65
N GLY A 23 -4.92 -24.13 11.18
CA GLY A 23 -5.96 -23.16 10.85
C GLY A 23 -5.74 -21.76 11.43
N CYS A 24 -4.85 -21.59 12.42
CA CYS A 24 -4.63 -20.29 13.08
C CYS A 24 -4.16 -19.19 12.12
N TYR A 25 -3.37 -19.52 11.10
CA TYR A 25 -2.85 -18.55 10.15
C TYR A 25 -3.91 -17.89 9.27
N THR A 26 -5.04 -18.54 9.07
CA THR A 26 -6.14 -18.07 8.22
C THR A 26 -7.41 -17.75 9.00
N ALA A 27 -7.56 -18.27 10.25
CA ALA A 27 -8.70 -17.94 11.09
C ALA A 27 -8.75 -16.43 11.38
N HIS A 28 -9.93 -15.82 11.27
CA HIS A 28 -10.13 -14.38 11.45
C HIS A 28 -9.10 -13.53 10.66
N SER A 29 -8.97 -13.78 9.37
CA SER A 29 -8.00 -13.10 8.48
C SER A 29 -8.06 -11.57 8.55
N GLU A 30 -9.22 -11.03 8.90
CA GLU A 30 -9.42 -9.60 9.09
C GLU A 30 -8.50 -9.01 10.17
N VAL A 31 -8.38 -9.65 11.32
CA VAL A 31 -7.54 -9.13 12.41
C VAL A 31 -6.07 -9.11 12.02
N LYS A 32 -5.61 -10.13 11.28
CA LYS A 32 -4.24 -10.20 10.75
C LYS A 32 -3.97 -9.09 9.75
N ARG A 33 -4.93 -8.84 8.85
CA ARG A 33 -4.87 -7.74 7.88
C ARG A 33 -4.85 -6.38 8.56
N LEU A 34 -5.73 -6.15 9.54
CA LEU A 34 -5.77 -4.89 10.30
C LEU A 34 -4.49 -4.66 11.09
N ASN A 35 -3.95 -5.71 11.75
CA ASN A 35 -2.66 -5.61 12.43
C ASN A 35 -1.56 -5.14 11.49
N ARG A 36 -1.41 -5.79 10.33
CA ARG A 36 -0.41 -5.39 9.34
C ARG A 36 -0.63 -3.96 8.80
N GLN A 37 -1.88 -3.56 8.59
CA GLN A 37 -2.21 -2.19 8.19
C GLN A 37 -1.80 -1.17 9.26
N CYS A 38 -2.06 -1.46 10.54
CA CYS A 38 -1.65 -0.60 11.65
C CYS A 38 -0.12 -0.47 11.74
N GLU A 39 0.62 -1.59 11.67
CA GLU A 39 2.09 -1.56 11.67
C GLU A 39 2.65 -0.68 10.54
N HIS A 40 2.18 -0.89 9.31
CA HIS A 40 2.62 -0.07 8.17
C HIS A 40 2.26 1.40 8.33
N SER A 41 1.06 1.68 8.84
CA SER A 41 0.58 3.06 9.02
C SER A 41 1.36 3.78 10.12
N LEU A 42 1.71 3.08 11.20
CA LEU A 42 2.52 3.61 12.30
C LEU A 42 3.95 3.95 11.83
N VAL A 43 4.61 3.03 11.12
CA VAL A 43 5.96 3.30 10.55
C VAL A 43 5.94 4.49 9.59
N GLN A 44 4.88 4.64 8.80
CA GLN A 44 4.71 5.82 7.94
C GLN A 44 4.49 7.10 8.78
N ALA A 45 3.66 7.04 9.82
CA ALA A 45 3.39 8.18 10.69
C ALA A 45 4.66 8.65 11.41
N GLU A 46 5.51 7.74 11.88
CA GLU A 46 6.84 8.08 12.47
C GLU A 46 7.71 8.84 11.48
N ARG A 47 7.85 8.33 10.25
CA ARG A 47 8.65 8.98 9.21
C ARG A 47 8.14 10.38 8.88
N TRP A 48 6.84 10.50 8.64
CA TRP A 48 6.24 11.80 8.33
C TRP A 48 6.27 12.75 9.52
N SER A 49 6.05 12.27 10.76
CA SER A 49 6.19 13.10 11.97
C SER A 49 7.60 13.67 12.07
N THR A 50 8.62 12.84 11.91
CA THR A 50 10.02 13.28 11.93
C THR A 50 10.32 14.32 10.84
N ILE A 51 9.89 14.07 9.59
CA ILE A 51 10.03 15.02 8.48
C ILE A 51 9.30 16.33 8.80
N GLY A 52 8.10 16.24 9.34
CA GLY A 52 7.31 17.42 9.72
C GLY A 52 7.97 18.25 10.81
N THR A 53 8.53 17.62 11.81
CA THR A 53 9.26 18.30 12.89
C THR A 53 10.52 18.98 12.38
N VAL A 54 11.33 18.27 11.58
CA VAL A 54 12.62 18.77 11.09
C VAL A 54 12.45 19.86 10.03
N LEU A 55 11.58 19.66 9.05
CA LEU A 55 11.46 20.57 7.90
C LEU A 55 10.39 21.64 8.05
N GLN A 56 9.37 21.40 8.86
CA GLN A 56 8.20 22.28 8.98
C GLN A 56 7.98 22.83 10.39
N HIS A 57 8.83 22.44 11.35
CA HIS A 57 8.71 22.79 12.76
C HIS A 57 7.32 22.45 13.34
N LEU A 58 6.71 21.38 12.84
CA LEU A 58 5.43 20.89 13.35
C LEU A 58 5.65 20.21 14.70
N PRO A 59 4.64 20.22 15.59
CA PRO A 59 4.71 19.45 16.82
C PRO A 59 4.96 17.97 16.53
N ASP A 60 5.87 17.39 17.31
CA ASP A 60 6.13 15.97 17.24
C ASP A 60 4.88 15.15 17.63
N GLY A 61 4.56 14.14 16.83
CA GLY A 61 3.49 13.18 17.08
C GLY A 61 3.86 12.01 17.98
N GLY A 62 5.08 12.01 18.55
CA GLY A 62 5.70 10.88 19.23
C GLY A 62 4.83 10.24 20.32
N GLU A 63 4.21 11.02 21.19
CA GLU A 63 3.34 10.49 22.26
C GLU A 63 2.09 9.79 21.70
N SER A 64 1.43 10.38 20.70
CA SER A 64 0.27 9.76 20.06
C SER A 64 0.66 8.47 19.29
N ILE A 65 1.84 8.47 18.67
CA ILE A 65 2.38 7.30 17.98
C ILE A 65 2.73 6.19 18.98
N ARG A 66 3.35 6.52 20.11
CA ARG A 66 3.68 5.58 21.17
C ARG A 66 2.42 4.87 21.72
N GLN A 67 1.39 5.65 22.06
CA GLN A 67 0.10 5.10 22.52
C GLN A 67 -0.57 4.21 21.46
N ALA A 68 -0.47 4.59 20.20
CA ALA A 68 -0.99 3.79 19.10
C ALA A 68 -0.21 2.48 18.91
N TRP A 69 1.13 2.49 19.07
CA TRP A 69 1.93 1.27 19.13
C TRP A 69 1.55 0.37 20.29
N GLU A 70 1.38 0.91 21.50
CA GLU A 70 0.94 0.14 22.67
C GLU A 70 -0.41 -0.56 22.41
N THR A 71 -1.33 0.14 21.73
CA THR A 71 -2.61 -0.45 21.33
C THR A 71 -2.43 -1.63 20.36
N VAL A 72 -1.55 -1.50 19.38
CA VAL A 72 -1.26 -2.59 18.44
C VAL A 72 -0.60 -3.77 19.15
N LEU A 73 0.43 -3.52 19.95
CA LEU A 73 1.17 -4.55 20.68
C LEU A 73 0.27 -5.32 21.66
N PHE A 74 -0.63 -4.62 22.35
CA PHE A 74 -1.61 -5.26 23.22
C PHE A 74 -2.49 -6.24 22.43
N ASN A 75 -2.93 -5.87 21.25
CA ASN A 75 -3.80 -6.69 20.40
C ASN A 75 -3.03 -7.76 19.59
N GLN A 76 -1.70 -7.82 19.70
CA GLN A 76 -0.90 -8.94 19.19
C GLN A 76 -0.88 -10.16 20.13
N PHE A 77 -1.70 -10.16 21.16
CA PHE A 77 -1.87 -11.30 22.06
C PHE A 77 -2.21 -12.56 21.24
N HIS A 78 -1.63 -13.70 21.66
CA HIS A 78 -1.67 -14.94 20.87
C HIS A 78 -3.09 -15.41 20.52
N ASP A 79 -4.07 -15.26 21.42
CA ASP A 79 -5.46 -15.65 21.14
C ASP A 79 -6.17 -14.66 20.17
N ILE A 80 -5.75 -13.40 20.13
CA ILE A 80 -6.28 -12.43 19.17
C ILE A 80 -5.74 -12.73 17.77
N LEU A 81 -4.42 -12.76 17.59
CA LEU A 81 -3.83 -12.98 16.26
C LEU A 81 -4.05 -14.41 15.75
N ALA A 82 -4.11 -15.39 16.61
CA ALA A 82 -4.41 -16.76 16.22
C ALA A 82 -5.87 -16.98 15.77
N GLY A 83 -6.77 -16.06 16.11
CA GLY A 83 -8.19 -16.20 15.75
C GLY A 83 -8.99 -17.10 16.68
N THR A 84 -8.54 -17.29 17.91
CA THR A 84 -9.11 -18.24 18.89
C THR A 84 -9.89 -17.59 20.02
N SER A 85 -10.07 -16.26 19.96
CA SER A 85 -10.83 -15.50 20.94
C SER A 85 -12.34 -15.46 20.63
N ILE A 86 -13.11 -14.79 21.49
CA ILE A 86 -14.55 -14.60 21.33
C ILE A 86 -14.87 -13.38 20.46
N GLU A 87 -16.06 -13.34 19.85
CA GLU A 87 -16.47 -12.25 18.95
C GLU A 87 -16.44 -10.87 19.62
N ALA A 88 -16.79 -10.77 20.90
CA ALA A 88 -16.73 -9.51 21.64
C ALA A 88 -15.30 -8.93 21.66
N ALA A 89 -14.28 -9.77 21.85
CA ALA A 89 -12.88 -9.34 21.80
C ALA A 89 -12.50 -8.84 20.41
N TYR A 90 -12.99 -9.47 19.32
CA TYR A 90 -12.72 -8.99 17.96
C TYR A 90 -13.41 -7.68 17.65
N GLN A 91 -14.58 -7.43 18.23
CA GLN A 91 -15.21 -6.11 18.11
C GLN A 91 -14.37 -5.01 18.77
N ASP A 92 -13.81 -5.27 19.95
CA ASP A 92 -12.90 -4.35 20.62
C ASP A 92 -11.62 -4.11 19.80
N VAL A 93 -11.05 -5.17 19.23
CA VAL A 93 -9.88 -5.07 18.34
C VAL A 93 -10.16 -4.22 17.11
N ARG A 94 -11.32 -4.37 16.45
CA ARG A 94 -11.70 -3.54 15.29
C ARG A 94 -11.75 -2.05 15.69
N ASN A 95 -12.35 -1.74 16.84
CA ASN A 95 -12.42 -0.39 17.35
C ASN A 95 -11.04 0.19 17.69
N ALA A 96 -10.19 -0.62 18.37
CA ALA A 96 -8.84 -0.23 18.74
C ALA A 96 -7.97 0.04 17.49
N TYR A 97 -7.94 -0.87 16.53
CA TYR A 97 -7.20 -0.70 15.29
C TYR A 97 -7.75 0.44 14.42
N GLY A 98 -9.06 0.64 14.40
CA GLY A 98 -9.68 1.79 13.77
C GLY A 98 -9.18 3.12 14.34
N SER A 99 -9.04 3.21 15.66
CA SER A 99 -8.48 4.38 16.34
C SER A 99 -7.00 4.62 15.98
N VAL A 100 -6.20 3.56 15.92
CA VAL A 100 -4.80 3.62 15.47
C VAL A 100 -4.70 4.19 14.06
N LEU A 101 -5.48 3.64 13.13
CA LEU A 101 -5.47 4.09 11.73
C LEU A 101 -5.90 5.57 11.60
N LEU A 102 -6.91 6.00 12.35
CA LEU A 102 -7.32 7.41 12.38
C LEU A 102 -6.23 8.34 12.92
N THR A 103 -5.53 7.92 13.98
CA THR A 103 -4.44 8.69 14.57
C THR A 103 -3.27 8.85 13.60
N THR A 104 -2.83 7.75 13.00
CA THR A 104 -1.74 7.75 12.01
C THR A 104 -2.08 8.55 10.76
N ASP A 105 -3.32 8.46 10.28
CA ASP A 105 -3.80 9.24 9.13
C ASP A 105 -3.82 10.75 9.43
N LYS A 106 -4.23 11.16 10.61
CA LYS A 106 -4.20 12.57 11.03
C LYS A 106 -2.77 13.12 11.02
N ILE A 107 -1.82 12.40 11.60
CA ILE A 107 -0.41 12.80 11.65
C ILE A 107 0.14 12.92 10.22
N ARG A 108 0.01 11.85 9.43
CA ARG A 108 0.49 11.81 8.05
C ARG A 108 -0.09 12.94 7.19
N ASN A 109 -1.41 13.08 7.20
CA ASN A 109 -2.10 14.07 6.36
C ASN A 109 -1.74 15.50 6.73
N ARG A 110 -1.59 15.81 8.02
CA ARG A 110 -1.13 17.12 8.48
C ARG A 110 0.23 17.48 7.88
N VAL A 111 1.20 16.59 7.98
CA VAL A 111 2.56 16.83 7.47
C VAL A 111 2.56 16.96 5.95
N ILE A 112 1.90 16.04 5.25
CA ILE A 112 1.81 16.05 3.78
C ILE A 112 1.16 17.35 3.30
N GLN A 113 0.11 17.84 3.95
CA GLN A 113 -0.54 19.09 3.61
C GLN A 113 0.37 20.31 3.80
N GLU A 114 1.14 20.35 4.88
CA GLU A 114 2.08 21.46 5.13
C GLU A 114 3.23 21.47 4.10
N ILE A 115 3.72 20.31 3.70
CA ILE A 115 4.70 20.20 2.61
C ILE A 115 4.07 20.61 1.27
N ALA A 116 2.88 20.11 0.97
CA ALA A 116 2.19 20.36 -0.30
C ALA A 116 1.91 21.85 -0.54
N LYS A 117 1.66 22.65 0.50
CA LYS A 117 1.48 24.11 0.39
C LYS A 117 2.71 24.84 -0.17
N ARG A 118 3.89 24.25 -0.09
CA ARG A 118 5.17 24.85 -0.53
C ARG A 118 5.65 24.30 -1.86
N ILE A 119 4.93 23.35 -2.44
CA ILE A 119 5.27 22.78 -3.75
C ILE A 119 4.74 23.68 -4.84
N ASP A 120 5.62 24.08 -5.75
CA ASP A 120 5.19 24.78 -6.96
C ASP A 120 4.38 23.83 -7.86
N THR A 121 3.11 24.15 -7.98
CA THR A 121 2.14 23.40 -8.81
C THR A 121 1.65 24.24 -9.99
N THR A 122 2.30 25.35 -10.31
CA THR A 122 1.95 26.22 -11.45
C THR A 122 2.15 25.50 -12.79
N GLY A 123 1.33 25.84 -13.79
CA GLY A 123 1.40 25.30 -15.17
C GLY A 123 0.08 24.72 -15.65
N GLU A 124 0.06 24.27 -16.91
CA GLU A 124 -1.13 23.70 -17.54
C GLU A 124 -1.51 22.34 -16.95
N GLY A 125 -2.82 22.08 -16.90
CA GLY A 125 -3.37 20.84 -16.32
C GLY A 125 -3.54 20.89 -14.81
N ARG A 126 -3.88 19.75 -14.22
CA ARG A 126 -4.10 19.60 -12.77
C ARG A 126 -2.95 18.82 -12.14
N SER A 127 -2.37 19.41 -11.11
CA SER A 127 -1.24 18.80 -10.44
C SER A 127 -1.67 17.64 -9.54
N ILE A 128 -0.89 16.55 -9.59
CA ILE A 128 -0.96 15.39 -8.72
C ILE A 128 0.41 15.27 -8.06
N VAL A 129 0.46 15.37 -6.74
CA VAL A 129 1.71 15.21 -5.99
C VAL A 129 1.71 13.82 -5.36
N VAL A 130 2.71 13.03 -5.68
CA VAL A 130 2.88 11.68 -5.13
C VAL A 130 4.04 11.69 -4.16
N PHE A 131 3.80 11.23 -2.94
CA PHE A 131 4.77 11.15 -1.86
C PHE A 131 5.24 9.72 -1.65
N ASN A 132 6.52 9.54 -1.39
CA ASN A 132 7.13 8.25 -1.08
C ASN A 132 7.70 8.26 0.36
N PRO A 133 7.12 7.50 1.30
CA PRO A 133 7.64 7.43 2.67
C PRO A 133 8.83 6.48 2.83
N LEU A 134 9.21 5.74 1.79
CA LEU A 134 10.32 4.80 1.84
C LEU A 134 11.67 5.53 1.65
N PRO A 135 12.76 5.06 2.25
CA PRO A 135 14.06 5.69 2.11
C PRO A 135 14.75 5.44 0.75
N TRP A 136 14.13 4.71 -0.15
CA TRP A 136 14.62 4.45 -1.51
C TRP A 136 13.60 4.83 -2.56
N ARG A 137 14.08 5.06 -3.79
CA ARG A 137 13.24 5.33 -4.96
C ARG A 137 12.34 4.14 -5.27
N ILE A 138 11.09 4.42 -5.65
CA ILE A 138 10.15 3.42 -6.11
C ILE A 138 9.52 3.83 -7.44
N THR A 139 9.26 2.83 -8.28
CA THR A 139 8.36 2.95 -9.42
C THR A 139 7.15 2.06 -9.12
N SER A 140 5.98 2.68 -8.98
CA SER A 140 4.79 1.97 -8.52
C SER A 140 3.52 2.51 -9.19
N PRO A 141 2.51 1.66 -9.43
CA PRO A 141 1.20 2.13 -9.87
C PRO A 141 0.53 2.96 -8.77
N VAL A 142 0.10 4.16 -9.14
CA VAL A 142 -0.64 5.08 -8.28
C VAL A 142 -2.07 5.20 -8.78
N ARG A 143 -3.01 4.96 -7.88
CA ARG A 143 -4.44 5.09 -8.15
C ARG A 143 -4.97 6.42 -7.64
N VAL A 144 -5.55 7.21 -8.53
CA VAL A 144 -6.27 8.45 -8.20
C VAL A 144 -7.76 8.14 -8.20
N PRO A 145 -8.42 8.17 -7.03
CA PRO A 145 -9.85 7.88 -6.93
C PRO A 145 -10.70 8.83 -7.77
N SER A 146 -11.82 8.35 -8.26
CA SER A 146 -12.79 9.14 -9.06
C SER A 146 -13.32 10.36 -8.33
N SER A 147 -13.40 10.32 -7.00
CA SER A 147 -13.76 11.47 -6.18
C SER A 147 -12.78 12.63 -6.34
N ILE A 148 -11.48 12.34 -6.37
CA ILE A 148 -10.42 13.32 -6.64
C ILE A 148 -10.36 13.63 -8.15
N LYS A 149 -10.44 12.62 -9.01
CA LYS A 149 -10.43 12.77 -10.46
C LYS A 149 -11.51 13.74 -10.95
N ARG A 150 -12.67 13.78 -10.30
CA ARG A 150 -13.75 14.73 -10.64
C ARG A 150 -13.34 16.19 -10.50
N PHE A 151 -12.51 16.52 -9.49
CA PHE A 151 -11.94 17.88 -9.34
C PHE A 151 -10.85 18.19 -10.35
N LEU A 152 -10.23 17.14 -10.88
CA LEU A 152 -9.15 17.26 -11.84
C LEU A 152 -9.67 17.51 -13.27
N GLY A 153 -10.97 17.34 -13.55
CA GLY A 153 -11.58 17.52 -14.89
C GLY A 153 -11.54 16.23 -15.74
N ARG A 154 -11.89 16.35 -17.01
CA ARG A 154 -11.73 15.27 -17.98
C ARG A 154 -10.28 15.21 -18.42
N PHE A 155 -9.47 14.37 -17.78
CA PHE A 155 -8.21 14.02 -18.40
C PHE A 155 -8.14 12.56 -18.78
N LEU A 156 -7.31 12.38 -19.73
CA LEU A 156 -7.10 11.13 -20.41
C LEU A 156 -5.62 10.73 -20.37
N GLY A 157 -4.72 11.62 -19.92
CA GLY A 157 -3.29 11.36 -19.82
C GLY A 157 -2.64 11.98 -18.59
N VAL A 158 -1.44 11.49 -18.27
CA VAL A 158 -0.58 12.00 -17.22
C VAL A 158 0.79 12.32 -17.79
N VAL A 159 1.35 13.47 -17.42
CA VAL A 159 2.74 13.81 -17.71
C VAL A 159 3.50 14.03 -16.41
N ASP A 160 4.81 13.80 -16.42
CA ASP A 160 5.68 14.13 -15.31
C ASP A 160 6.11 15.61 -15.32
N ASP A 161 6.96 15.98 -14.38
CA ASP A 161 7.53 17.32 -14.22
C ASP A 161 8.38 17.81 -15.40
N SER A 162 8.87 16.90 -16.24
CA SER A 162 9.56 17.23 -17.50
C SER A 162 8.65 17.38 -18.71
N GLY A 163 7.34 17.13 -18.55
CA GLY A 163 6.37 17.08 -19.63
C GLY A 163 6.32 15.75 -20.39
N LYS A 164 7.05 14.73 -19.94
CA LYS A 164 7.05 13.38 -20.52
C LYS A 164 5.75 12.67 -20.19
N GLU A 165 5.10 12.08 -21.20
CA GLU A 165 3.90 11.29 -21.04
C GLU A 165 4.19 10.01 -20.23
N ILE A 166 3.34 9.74 -19.23
CA ILE A 166 3.45 8.59 -18.34
C ILE A 166 2.33 7.59 -18.68
N PRO A 167 2.65 6.29 -18.76
CA PRO A 167 1.63 5.26 -18.96
C PRO A 167 0.51 5.38 -17.93
N SER A 168 -0.71 5.53 -18.43
CA SER A 168 -1.89 5.71 -17.58
C SER A 168 -3.12 5.05 -18.20
N GLN A 169 -4.07 4.64 -17.36
CA GLN A 169 -5.33 4.04 -17.80
C GLN A 169 -6.46 4.34 -16.83
N ASP A 170 -7.68 4.36 -17.36
CA ASP A 170 -8.90 4.37 -16.55
C ASP A 170 -9.24 2.94 -16.12
N ILE A 171 -9.39 2.73 -14.81
CA ILE A 171 -9.80 1.46 -14.22
C ILE A 171 -11.17 1.57 -13.58
N VAL A 172 -11.85 0.44 -13.38
CA VAL A 172 -13.13 0.42 -12.65
C VAL A 172 -12.89 0.89 -11.21
N GLY A 173 -13.64 1.89 -10.78
CA GLY A 173 -13.58 2.43 -9.43
C GLY A 173 -14.26 1.51 -8.42
N GLN A 174 -14.09 1.80 -7.13
CA GLN A 174 -14.73 1.04 -6.05
C GLN A 174 -16.25 1.17 -6.04
N GLN A 175 -16.78 2.28 -6.56
CA GLN A 175 -18.23 2.50 -6.69
C GLN A 175 -18.66 2.25 -8.13
N VAL A 176 -19.84 1.67 -8.28
CA VAL A 176 -20.43 1.37 -9.59
C VAL A 176 -20.53 2.64 -10.45
N GLY A 177 -20.05 2.56 -11.68
CA GLY A 177 -20.05 3.68 -12.63
C GLY A 177 -18.90 4.67 -12.46
N ASN A 178 -18.09 4.57 -11.42
CA ASN A 178 -16.90 5.38 -11.23
C ASN A 178 -15.69 4.77 -11.96
N ARG A 179 -14.85 5.63 -12.49
CA ARG A 179 -13.57 5.24 -13.10
C ARG A 179 -12.44 6.00 -12.43
N ASP A 180 -11.54 5.27 -11.84
CA ASP A 180 -10.33 5.82 -11.24
C ASP A 180 -9.23 5.89 -12.30
N LEU A 181 -8.28 6.80 -12.11
CA LEU A 181 -7.09 6.89 -12.93
C LEU A 181 -5.96 6.09 -12.28
N LEU A 182 -5.34 5.21 -13.03
CA LEU A 182 -4.13 4.49 -12.64
C LEU A 182 -2.98 4.98 -13.52
N PHE A 183 -1.83 5.31 -12.93
CA PHE A 183 -0.62 5.65 -13.66
C PHE A 183 0.63 5.15 -12.94
N LEU A 184 1.73 5.01 -13.67
CA LEU A 184 2.99 4.54 -13.13
C LEU A 184 3.83 5.72 -12.63
N ALA A 185 3.96 5.86 -11.32
CA ALA A 185 4.75 6.92 -10.69
C ALA A 185 6.15 6.44 -10.32
N ASP A 186 7.16 7.23 -10.64
CA ASP A 186 8.55 7.06 -10.23
C ASP A 186 8.90 8.16 -9.23
N VAL A 187 9.12 7.82 -7.96
CA VAL A 187 9.21 8.79 -6.87
C VAL A 187 10.49 8.55 -6.05
N PRO A 188 11.31 9.59 -5.82
CA PRO A 188 12.51 9.46 -5.00
C PRO A 188 12.20 9.05 -3.56
N GLY A 189 13.19 8.47 -2.87
CA GLY A 189 13.06 8.08 -1.47
C GLY A 189 12.88 9.29 -0.55
N LEU A 190 12.03 9.16 0.49
CA LEU A 190 11.66 10.22 1.45
C LEU A 190 11.34 11.55 0.77
N GLY A 191 10.67 11.49 -0.37
CA GLY A 191 10.43 12.64 -1.21
C GLY A 191 9.07 12.61 -1.89
N TYR A 192 8.94 13.47 -2.87
CA TYR A 192 7.76 13.56 -3.71
C TYR A 192 8.13 13.79 -5.17
N ARG A 193 7.17 13.57 -6.06
CA ARG A 193 7.22 14.01 -7.45
C ARG A 193 5.88 14.56 -7.88
N THR A 194 5.92 15.59 -8.71
CA THR A 194 4.72 16.20 -9.29
C THR A 194 4.42 15.59 -10.65
N TYR A 195 3.15 15.32 -10.87
CA TYR A 195 2.58 14.88 -12.14
C TYR A 195 1.44 15.81 -12.52
N ARG A 196 1.06 15.81 -13.78
CA ARG A 196 -0.06 16.62 -14.27
C ARG A 196 -1.02 15.77 -15.06
N GLY A 197 -2.30 15.89 -14.71
CA GLY A 197 -3.38 15.41 -15.55
C GLY A 197 -3.62 16.39 -16.68
N ILE A 198 -3.53 15.92 -17.90
CA ILE A 198 -3.74 16.72 -19.12
C ILE A 198 -4.92 16.19 -19.93
N PRO A 199 -5.69 17.04 -20.65
CA PRO A 199 -6.62 16.56 -21.65
C PRO A 199 -5.85 15.83 -22.75
N LEU A 200 -6.27 14.63 -23.13
CA LEU A 200 -5.76 14.04 -24.37
C LEU A 200 -6.38 14.81 -25.56
N THR A 201 -5.54 15.56 -26.25
CA THR A 201 -5.86 16.10 -27.56
C THR A 201 -5.48 15.05 -28.60
N GLY A 202 -6.44 14.28 -29.05
CA GLY A 202 -6.25 13.29 -30.13
C GLY A 202 -6.75 11.89 -29.76
N THR A 203 -6.96 11.08 -30.78
CA THR A 203 -7.26 9.64 -30.64
C THR A 203 -6.23 9.01 -29.71
N ALA A 204 -6.69 8.31 -28.67
CA ALA A 204 -5.84 7.55 -27.76
C ALA A 204 -4.70 6.90 -28.54
N ARG A 205 -3.49 7.44 -28.46
CA ARG A 205 -2.33 6.78 -29.03
C ARG A 205 -2.25 5.42 -28.35
N LYS A 206 -2.53 4.37 -29.09
CA LYS A 206 -1.96 3.07 -28.76
C LYS A 206 -0.47 3.33 -28.59
N GLN A 207 0.01 3.36 -27.35
CA GLN A 207 1.46 3.36 -27.13
C GLN A 207 1.98 2.11 -27.83
N GLU A 208 2.65 2.29 -28.96
CA GLU A 208 3.52 1.29 -29.56
C GLU A 208 4.76 1.13 -28.68
N GLY A 209 4.54 0.93 -27.38
CA GLY A 209 5.54 0.42 -26.48
C GLY A 209 5.62 -1.09 -26.71
N LYS A 210 6.83 -1.65 -26.69
CA LYS A 210 7.08 -3.10 -26.59
C LYS A 210 5.98 -3.70 -25.70
N GLN A 211 5.18 -4.58 -26.27
CA GLN A 211 4.07 -5.20 -25.56
C GLN A 211 4.67 -6.05 -24.44
N MET A 212 4.80 -5.46 -23.25
CA MET A 212 5.41 -6.10 -22.08
C MET A 212 4.48 -7.17 -21.48
N LEU A 213 3.24 -7.26 -21.96
CA LEU A 213 2.26 -8.23 -21.51
C LEU A 213 1.60 -8.88 -22.72
N HIS A 214 1.81 -10.18 -22.86
CA HIS A 214 1.12 -11.03 -23.81
C HIS A 214 -0.11 -11.64 -23.13
N VAL A 215 -1.28 -11.47 -23.76
CA VAL A 215 -2.56 -11.94 -23.21
C VAL A 215 -3.29 -12.73 -24.29
N GLU A 216 -3.54 -13.99 -24.00
CA GLU A 216 -4.39 -14.89 -24.80
C GLU A 216 -5.42 -15.56 -23.88
N SER A 217 -6.36 -16.28 -24.49
CA SER A 217 -7.31 -17.08 -23.70
C SER A 217 -6.55 -18.12 -22.86
N GLY A 218 -6.63 -17.98 -21.54
CA GLY A 218 -5.95 -18.87 -20.60
C GLY A 218 -4.45 -18.64 -20.45
N LEU A 219 -3.88 -17.56 -21.00
CA LEU A 219 -2.44 -17.25 -20.88
C LEU A 219 -2.24 -15.76 -20.58
N LEU A 220 -1.44 -15.49 -19.56
CA LEU A 220 -0.87 -14.17 -19.24
C LEU A 220 0.64 -14.30 -19.15
N GLU A 221 1.38 -13.55 -19.97
CA GLU A 221 2.84 -13.65 -20.00
C GLU A 221 3.49 -12.26 -20.07
N ASN A 222 4.55 -12.06 -19.29
CA ASN A 222 5.46 -10.93 -19.37
C ASN A 222 6.92 -11.42 -19.26
N ASP A 223 7.88 -10.49 -19.15
CA ASP A 223 9.30 -10.82 -19.02
C ASP A 223 9.65 -11.62 -17.74
N TYR A 224 8.75 -11.69 -16.76
CA TYR A 224 8.98 -12.31 -15.44
C TYR A 224 8.08 -13.51 -15.18
N TRP A 225 6.87 -13.53 -15.75
CA TRP A 225 5.83 -14.50 -15.40
C TRP A 225 5.11 -15.00 -16.64
N ARG A 226 4.90 -16.32 -16.67
CA ARG A 226 3.96 -16.98 -17.57
C ARG A 226 2.94 -17.70 -16.71
N ILE A 227 1.69 -17.27 -16.78
CA ILE A 227 0.59 -17.80 -15.98
C ILE A 227 -0.41 -18.44 -16.92
N ARG A 228 -0.67 -19.72 -16.71
CA ARG A 228 -1.72 -20.45 -17.43
C ARG A 228 -2.91 -20.68 -16.51
N VAL A 229 -4.10 -20.45 -17.07
CA VAL A 229 -5.37 -20.63 -16.38
C VAL A 229 -6.16 -21.68 -17.14
N ASP A 230 -6.67 -22.68 -16.42
CA ASP A 230 -7.56 -23.67 -17.00
C ASP A 230 -8.89 -23.02 -17.39
N GLY A 231 -9.32 -23.20 -18.64
CA GLY A 231 -10.52 -22.54 -19.18
C GLY A 231 -11.85 -23.08 -18.65
N GLN A 232 -11.84 -24.24 -17.99
CA GLN A 232 -13.05 -24.86 -17.43
C GLN A 232 -13.15 -24.60 -15.92
N SER A 233 -12.08 -24.80 -15.17
CA SER A 233 -12.06 -24.63 -13.71
C SER A 233 -11.72 -23.20 -13.27
N GLY A 234 -11.02 -22.43 -14.10
CA GLY A 234 -10.48 -21.11 -13.71
C GLY A 234 -9.26 -21.20 -12.81
N GLU A 235 -8.70 -22.37 -12.58
CA GLU A 235 -7.52 -22.58 -11.74
C GLU A 235 -6.25 -22.16 -12.45
N VAL A 236 -5.30 -21.64 -11.68
CA VAL A 236 -3.93 -21.43 -12.18
C VAL A 236 -3.22 -22.77 -12.19
N VAL A 237 -2.79 -23.22 -13.38
CA VAL A 237 -2.18 -24.53 -13.57
C VAL A 237 -0.69 -24.49 -13.89
N SER A 238 -0.14 -23.29 -14.19
CA SER A 238 1.31 -23.07 -14.41
C SER A 238 1.64 -21.57 -14.38
#